data_a9ffc15ace5195d667e204d702de4506
#
_entry.id   a9ffc15ace5195d667e204d702de4506
#
_cell.length_a   1.000
_cell.length_b   1.000
_cell.length_c   1.000
_cell.angle_alpha   90.00
_cell.angle_beta   90.00
_cell.angle_gamma   90.00
#
_symmetry.space_group_name_H-M   'P 1'
#
loop_
_entity.id
_entity.type
_entity.pdbx_description
1 polymer ?
#
loop_
_entity_poly.entity_id
_entity_poly.type
_entity_poly.pdbx_seq_one_letter_code
_entity_poly.pdbx_strand_id
1 'polypeptide(L)'
;MMLHELNELADTIEAASYSSVEDGVTITVKPVPDALREHALDPRVKKRIESRLAAKKAAGTKGGAFSLRGTRKPPVFDAGLYGDASTVEERLVEIDGDHRIDVFVVRPKSFAAGRPVLIHFHGGGFTMGGFAWQEPQMRAIAERSGCTVVYPEYRLAPECPFPGPVRDAWGTLLWVREHAEELEIDPERIVLSGDSAGGSLANACVMLDIDNAAGDRSARLVHHVFEVYPSFDWRAAEEQDDYPWSLDLYDMCEDERELVVPRILNIKRCREHRLGTPVDLYFQGADVSDPLASAACADDSVLAEFPTVVVAVADYDYLRIVDEYMARRFARLGVPVELIEYKGIDHGFLDKFQDHPQSLELCCTIAADLAACAQNQ
;
A
#
# COMPACT_ATOMS: atom_id res chain seq x y z
N MET A 1 15.94 5.22 -14.51
CA MET A 1 17.24 5.26 -13.80
C MET A 1 17.85 3.86 -13.78
N MET A 2 19.17 3.74 -13.66
CA MET A 2 19.81 2.44 -13.41
C MET A 2 19.61 2.05 -11.94
N LEU A 3 19.59 0.75 -11.63
CA LEU A 3 19.34 0.28 -10.26
C LEU A 3 20.36 0.82 -9.24
N HIS A 4 21.64 1.01 -9.63
CA HIS A 4 22.63 1.58 -8.72
C HIS A 4 22.35 3.04 -8.38
N GLU A 5 21.88 3.86 -9.35
CA GLU A 5 21.48 5.26 -9.10
C GLU A 5 20.27 5.34 -8.16
N LEU A 6 19.31 4.40 -8.31
CA LEU A 6 18.17 4.29 -7.39
C LEU A 6 18.61 3.94 -5.97
N ASN A 7 19.57 3.00 -5.83
CA ASN A 7 20.12 2.65 -4.51
C ASN A 7 20.82 3.84 -3.84
N GLU A 8 21.69 4.56 -4.56
CA GLU A 8 22.38 5.75 -4.02
C GLU A 8 21.41 6.82 -3.53
N LEU A 9 20.33 7.05 -4.28
CA LEU A 9 19.30 8.01 -3.88
C LEU A 9 18.46 7.51 -2.70
N ALA A 10 18.12 6.22 -2.67
CA ALA A 10 17.42 5.60 -1.55
C ALA A 10 18.26 5.68 -0.26
N ASP A 11 19.56 5.37 -0.34
CA ASP A 11 20.49 5.53 0.78
C ASP A 11 20.59 6.99 1.24
N THR A 12 20.51 7.95 0.31
CA THR A 12 20.49 9.38 0.64
C THR A 12 19.21 9.78 1.37
N ILE A 13 18.06 9.28 0.96
CA ILE A 13 16.77 9.49 1.67
C ILE A 13 16.88 8.95 3.09
N GLU A 14 17.32 7.69 3.25
CA GLU A 14 17.44 7.06 4.56
C GLU A 14 18.41 7.84 5.47
N ALA A 15 19.60 8.22 4.98
CA ALA A 15 20.59 8.95 5.74
C ALA A 15 20.13 10.36 6.17
N ALA A 16 19.20 10.97 5.42
CA ALA A 16 18.64 12.29 5.73
C ALA A 16 17.30 12.22 6.49
N SER A 17 16.80 11.02 6.76
CA SER A 17 15.56 10.81 7.50
C SER A 17 15.70 11.22 8.96
N TYR A 18 14.62 11.70 9.55
CA TYR A 18 14.57 12.05 10.97
C TYR A 18 13.21 11.70 11.54
N SER A 19 13.17 11.46 12.87
CA SER A 19 11.94 11.09 13.55
C SER A 19 11.63 12.02 14.70
N SER A 20 10.35 12.24 14.97
CA SER A 20 9.80 12.94 16.12
C SER A 20 8.67 12.10 16.72
N VAL A 21 8.21 12.47 17.93
CA VAL A 21 7.02 11.87 18.53
C VAL A 21 6.02 12.98 18.79
N GLU A 22 4.83 12.85 18.21
CA GLU A 22 3.73 13.80 18.33
C GLU A 22 2.44 13.05 18.67
N ASP A 23 1.75 13.46 19.71
CA ASP A 23 0.49 12.85 20.17
C ASP A 23 0.56 11.31 20.34
N GLY A 24 1.74 10.79 20.71
CA GLY A 24 1.98 9.36 20.87
C GLY A 24 2.28 8.59 19.58
N VAL A 25 2.31 9.27 18.44
CA VAL A 25 2.72 8.72 17.14
C VAL A 25 4.20 9.00 16.91
N THR A 26 4.98 7.98 16.55
CA THR A 26 6.31 8.19 15.99
C THR A 26 6.15 8.62 14.54
N ILE A 27 6.64 9.83 14.20
CA ILE A 27 6.58 10.37 12.84
C ILE A 27 8.00 10.36 12.29
N THR A 28 8.20 9.58 11.21
CA THR A 28 9.47 9.50 10.47
C THR A 28 9.32 10.23 9.14
N VAL A 29 10.11 11.27 8.93
CA VAL A 29 10.09 12.05 7.68
C VAL A 29 11.19 11.57 6.74
N LYS A 30 10.81 11.21 5.51
CA LYS A 30 11.66 10.81 4.40
C LYS A 30 11.76 11.98 3.41
N PRO A 31 12.83 12.78 3.44
CA PRO A 31 12.94 13.97 2.62
C PRO A 31 13.19 13.65 1.14
N VAL A 32 12.99 14.62 0.27
CA VAL A 32 13.44 14.54 -1.12
C VAL A 32 14.97 14.56 -1.13
N PRO A 33 15.66 13.59 -1.76
CA PRO A 33 17.10 13.39 -1.61
C PRO A 33 17.98 14.57 -2.12
N ASP A 34 17.45 15.38 -3.00
CA ASP A 34 18.15 16.52 -3.62
C ASP A 34 17.24 17.76 -3.72
N ALA A 35 16.37 17.94 -2.72
CA ALA A 35 15.46 19.07 -2.67
C ALA A 35 16.22 20.40 -2.57
N LEU A 36 15.89 21.35 -3.44
CA LEU A 36 16.40 22.72 -3.39
C LEU A 36 15.48 23.64 -2.59
N ARG A 37 14.24 23.22 -2.33
CA ARG A 37 13.21 24.00 -1.62
C ARG A 37 12.34 23.07 -0.79
N GLU A 38 11.90 23.56 0.33
CA GLU A 38 10.85 22.90 1.11
C GLU A 38 9.53 22.85 0.32
N HIS A 39 8.71 21.84 0.55
CA HIS A 39 7.39 21.67 -0.07
C HIS A 39 7.39 21.65 -1.61
N ALA A 40 8.54 21.35 -2.24
CA ALA A 40 8.63 21.18 -3.68
C ALA A 40 8.38 19.71 -4.07
N LEU A 41 7.86 19.53 -5.29
CA LEU A 41 7.86 18.19 -5.90
C LEU A 41 9.30 17.68 -6.04
N ASP A 42 9.49 16.38 -5.84
CA ASP A 42 10.71 15.72 -6.28
C ASP A 42 10.94 15.99 -7.77
N PRO A 43 12.15 16.40 -8.17
CA PRO A 43 12.43 16.75 -9.56
C PRO A 43 12.06 15.64 -10.56
N ARG A 44 12.15 14.36 -10.16
CA ARG A 44 11.79 13.20 -10.99
C ARG A 44 10.27 13.07 -11.15
N VAL A 45 9.51 13.34 -10.07
CA VAL A 45 8.04 13.41 -10.09
C VAL A 45 7.59 14.54 -11.00
N LYS A 46 8.15 15.73 -10.82
CA LYS A 46 7.88 16.91 -11.65
C LYS A 46 8.11 16.62 -13.13
N LYS A 47 9.29 16.12 -13.47
CA LYS A 47 9.66 15.76 -14.86
C LYS A 47 8.68 14.74 -15.47
N ARG A 48 8.27 13.73 -14.69
CA ARG A 48 7.29 12.73 -15.15
C ARG A 48 5.92 13.36 -15.42
N ILE A 49 5.45 14.23 -14.53
CA ILE A 49 4.17 14.92 -14.71
C ILE A 49 4.20 15.79 -15.97
N GLU A 50 5.23 16.62 -16.13
CA GLU A 50 5.41 17.50 -17.28
C GLU A 50 5.48 16.72 -18.60
N SER A 51 6.23 15.61 -18.63
CA SER A 51 6.33 14.73 -19.79
C SER A 51 4.98 14.13 -20.18
N ARG A 52 4.18 13.69 -19.22
CA ARG A 52 2.82 13.16 -19.45
C ARG A 52 1.86 14.24 -19.98
N LEU A 53 1.95 15.45 -19.45
CA LEU A 53 1.14 16.58 -19.92
C LEU A 53 1.52 16.96 -21.36
N ALA A 54 2.81 17.01 -21.67
CA ALA A 54 3.30 17.26 -23.02
C ALA A 54 2.84 16.19 -24.03
N ALA A 55 2.92 14.90 -23.66
CA ALA A 55 2.45 13.79 -24.46
C ALA A 55 0.93 13.86 -24.73
N LYS A 56 0.11 14.17 -23.70
CA LYS A 56 -1.34 14.36 -23.86
C LYS A 56 -1.66 15.51 -24.81
N LYS A 57 -0.94 16.63 -24.68
CA LYS A 57 -1.11 17.79 -25.57
C LYS A 57 -0.75 17.46 -27.01
N ALA A 58 0.35 16.75 -27.23
CA ALA A 58 0.80 16.33 -28.56
C ALA A 58 -0.17 15.33 -29.22
N ALA A 59 -0.76 14.43 -28.44
CA ALA A 59 -1.73 13.45 -28.94
C ALA A 59 -3.11 14.05 -29.28
N GLY A 60 -3.38 15.31 -28.93
CA GLY A 60 -4.66 15.98 -29.18
C GLY A 60 -5.85 15.29 -28.52
N THR A 61 -5.62 14.43 -27.53
CA THR A 61 -6.66 13.64 -26.88
C THR A 61 -7.54 14.53 -26.02
N LYS A 62 -8.74 14.80 -26.49
CA LYS A 62 -9.88 15.09 -25.61
C LYS A 62 -10.04 13.84 -24.75
N GLY A 63 -10.13 14.01 -23.41
CA GLY A 63 -10.16 12.91 -22.46
C GLY A 63 -10.94 11.70 -22.98
N GLY A 64 -10.26 10.59 -23.20
CA GLY A 64 -10.86 9.35 -23.66
C GLY A 64 -11.78 8.80 -22.58
N ALA A 65 -12.81 8.05 -22.98
CA ALA A 65 -13.64 7.32 -22.04
C ALA A 65 -12.75 6.38 -21.21
N PHE A 66 -13.05 6.26 -19.92
CA PHE A 66 -12.41 5.29 -19.04
C PHE A 66 -12.52 3.90 -19.64
N SER A 67 -11.40 3.18 -19.73
CA SER A 67 -11.34 1.83 -20.27
C SER A 67 -10.60 0.92 -19.30
N LEU A 68 -11.32 0.02 -18.64
CA LEU A 68 -10.75 -1.00 -17.75
C LEU A 68 -9.63 -1.78 -18.43
N ARG A 69 -9.83 -2.22 -19.68
CA ARG A 69 -8.81 -2.96 -20.42
C ARG A 69 -7.51 -2.18 -20.59
N GLY A 70 -7.59 -0.86 -20.79
CA GLY A 70 -6.40 0.00 -20.91
C GLY A 70 -5.70 0.22 -19.56
N THR A 71 -6.46 0.30 -18.49
CA THR A 71 -5.93 0.51 -17.13
C THR A 71 -5.31 -0.76 -16.53
N ARG A 72 -5.76 -1.95 -16.95
CA ARG A 72 -5.25 -3.24 -16.46
C ARG A 72 -3.99 -3.73 -17.20
N LYS A 73 -3.45 -2.96 -18.12
CA LYS A 73 -2.20 -3.32 -18.80
C LYS A 73 -1.01 -3.00 -17.88
N PRO A 74 -0.21 -4.00 -17.47
CA PRO A 74 0.93 -3.76 -16.59
C PRO A 74 2.00 -2.90 -17.29
N PRO A 75 2.82 -2.17 -16.52
CA PRO A 75 4.00 -1.50 -17.04
C PRO A 75 5.01 -2.53 -17.55
N VAL A 76 5.92 -2.07 -18.40
CA VAL A 76 7.09 -2.85 -18.79
C VAL A 76 8.27 -2.28 -18.02
N PHE A 77 8.85 -3.08 -17.15
CA PHE A 77 10.05 -2.71 -16.40
C PHE A 77 11.32 -3.05 -17.18
N ASP A 78 12.38 -2.29 -16.94
CA ASP A 78 13.72 -2.63 -17.41
C ASP A 78 14.17 -3.95 -16.76
N ALA A 79 14.75 -4.86 -17.56
CA ALA A 79 15.19 -6.16 -17.07
C ALA A 79 16.22 -6.07 -15.93
N GLY A 80 16.98 -4.99 -15.86
CA GLY A 80 17.94 -4.74 -14.78
C GLY A 80 17.32 -4.41 -13.42
N LEU A 81 16.00 -4.19 -13.35
CA LEU A 81 15.27 -3.95 -12.09
C LEU A 81 14.83 -5.24 -11.41
N TYR A 82 14.80 -6.36 -12.15
CA TYR A 82 14.50 -7.66 -11.57
C TYR A 82 15.78 -8.22 -10.93
N GLY A 83 15.78 -8.34 -9.61
CA GLY A 83 16.85 -9.00 -8.90
C GLY A 83 16.99 -10.49 -9.32
N ASP A 84 18.19 -11.01 -9.26
CA ASP A 84 18.46 -12.45 -9.51
C ASP A 84 18.65 -13.25 -8.21
N ALA A 85 18.56 -12.60 -7.05
CA ALA A 85 18.73 -13.18 -5.73
C ALA A 85 17.43 -13.75 -5.13
N SER A 86 16.34 -13.76 -5.89
CA SER A 86 15.05 -14.35 -5.51
C SER A 86 14.50 -15.27 -6.61
N THR A 87 13.55 -16.11 -6.22
CA THR A 87 12.71 -16.92 -7.12
C THR A 87 11.27 -16.53 -6.97
N VAL A 88 10.47 -16.71 -8.02
CA VAL A 88 9.01 -16.52 -8.01
C VAL A 88 8.38 -17.84 -8.39
N GLU A 89 7.45 -18.30 -7.58
CA GLU A 89 6.62 -19.46 -7.83
C GLU A 89 5.16 -19.00 -7.89
N GLU A 90 4.45 -19.37 -8.95
CA GLU A 90 3.00 -19.15 -9.10
C GLU A 90 2.25 -20.38 -8.62
N ARG A 91 1.23 -20.19 -7.79
CA ARG A 91 0.39 -21.23 -7.23
C ARG A 91 -1.07 -20.91 -7.44
N LEU A 92 -1.87 -21.91 -7.78
CA LEU A 92 -3.32 -21.80 -7.83
C LEU A 92 -3.90 -22.24 -6.47
N VAL A 93 -4.39 -21.28 -5.71
CA VAL A 93 -4.86 -21.46 -4.32
C VAL A 93 -6.38 -21.47 -4.28
N GLU A 94 -6.95 -22.48 -3.62
CA GLU A 94 -8.39 -22.56 -3.34
C GLU A 94 -8.74 -21.65 -2.15
N ILE A 95 -9.74 -20.79 -2.33
CA ILE A 95 -10.12 -19.80 -1.32
C ILE A 95 -11.35 -20.22 -0.52
N ASP A 96 -12.43 -20.64 -1.20
CA ASP A 96 -13.73 -20.91 -0.56
C ASP A 96 -14.50 -22.07 -1.22
N GLY A 97 -13.79 -23.12 -1.64
CA GLY A 97 -14.36 -24.34 -2.22
C GLY A 97 -14.77 -24.24 -3.70
N ASP A 98 -15.20 -23.06 -4.14
CA ASP A 98 -15.64 -22.81 -5.52
C ASP A 98 -14.71 -21.88 -6.30
N HIS A 99 -13.80 -21.18 -5.62
CA HIS A 99 -12.93 -20.18 -6.24
C HIS A 99 -11.47 -20.46 -5.97
N ARG A 100 -10.67 -20.24 -7.00
CA ARG A 100 -9.23 -20.27 -6.95
C ARG A 100 -8.67 -18.97 -7.49
N ILE A 101 -7.57 -18.52 -6.88
CA ILE A 101 -6.81 -17.36 -7.35
C ILE A 101 -5.35 -17.75 -7.53
N ASP A 102 -4.65 -17.03 -8.39
CA ASP A 102 -3.21 -17.14 -8.50
C ASP A 102 -2.55 -16.43 -7.31
N VAL A 103 -1.58 -17.08 -6.72
CA VAL A 103 -0.77 -16.54 -5.61
C VAL A 103 0.68 -16.67 -5.97
N PHE A 104 1.41 -15.57 -5.97
CA PHE A 104 2.85 -15.56 -6.21
C PHE A 104 3.60 -15.63 -4.89
N VAL A 105 4.53 -16.60 -4.81
CA VAL A 105 5.44 -16.76 -3.67
C VAL A 105 6.84 -16.35 -4.11
N VAL A 106 7.32 -15.24 -3.56
CA VAL A 106 8.65 -14.69 -3.83
C VAL A 106 9.59 -15.10 -2.70
N ARG A 107 10.62 -15.90 -3.01
CA ARG A 107 11.59 -16.37 -2.02
C ARG A 107 12.99 -15.85 -2.35
N PRO A 108 13.71 -15.28 -1.39
CA PRO A 108 15.13 -15.01 -1.58
C PRO A 108 15.91 -16.34 -1.71
N LYS A 109 16.94 -16.40 -2.58
CA LYS A 109 17.75 -17.60 -2.75
C LYS A 109 18.55 -17.98 -1.51
N SER A 110 18.86 -16.99 -0.67
CA SER A 110 19.47 -17.24 0.64
C SER A 110 18.48 -16.83 1.72
N PHE A 111 17.70 -17.77 2.22
CA PHE A 111 16.80 -17.53 3.34
C PHE A 111 16.99 -18.60 4.41
N ALA A 112 16.57 -18.30 5.64
CA ALA A 112 16.50 -19.27 6.73
C ALA A 112 15.04 -19.68 6.93
N ALA A 113 14.77 -20.96 7.12
CA ALA A 113 13.45 -21.45 7.48
C ALA A 113 12.97 -20.84 8.82
N GLY A 114 11.65 -20.73 8.99
CA GLY A 114 11.05 -20.21 10.21
C GLY A 114 11.18 -18.67 10.36
N ARG A 115 11.33 -17.94 9.27
CA ARG A 115 11.29 -16.49 9.26
C ARG A 115 9.86 -15.97 9.10
N PRO A 116 9.59 -14.69 9.42
CA PRO A 116 8.31 -14.05 9.11
C PRO A 116 7.97 -14.17 7.63
N VAL A 117 6.70 -14.06 7.34
CA VAL A 117 6.16 -13.93 5.98
C VAL A 117 5.45 -12.59 5.82
N LEU A 118 5.66 -11.93 4.69
CA LEU A 118 4.87 -10.79 4.28
C LEU A 118 3.77 -11.24 3.32
N ILE A 119 2.51 -10.93 3.61
CA ILE A 119 1.42 -11.02 2.62
C ILE A 119 1.14 -9.60 2.14
N HIS A 120 1.35 -9.33 0.85
CA HIS A 120 1.14 -8.01 0.27
C HIS A 120 -0.07 -7.98 -0.66
N PHE A 121 -1.00 -7.06 -0.41
CA PHE A 121 -2.19 -6.81 -1.23
C PHE A 121 -1.97 -5.55 -2.06
N HIS A 122 -2.10 -5.66 -3.38
CA HIS A 122 -1.83 -4.55 -4.28
C HIS A 122 -2.93 -3.49 -4.29
N GLY A 123 -2.56 -2.27 -4.67
CA GLY A 123 -3.48 -1.17 -4.92
C GLY A 123 -4.19 -1.25 -6.27
N GLY A 124 -4.81 -0.13 -6.66
CA GLY A 124 -5.50 -0.01 -7.95
C GLY A 124 -7.00 0.15 -7.84
N GLY A 125 -7.53 0.56 -6.68
CA GLY A 125 -8.96 0.83 -6.46
C GLY A 125 -9.83 -0.40 -6.70
N PHE A 126 -9.32 -1.59 -6.42
CA PHE A 126 -9.95 -2.89 -6.68
C PHE A 126 -10.30 -3.17 -8.14
N THR A 127 -9.92 -2.31 -9.08
CA THR A 127 -10.28 -2.42 -10.49
C THR A 127 -9.11 -2.71 -11.41
N MET A 128 -7.89 -2.58 -10.91
CA MET A 128 -6.63 -2.76 -11.63
C MET A 128 -5.51 -3.15 -10.65
N GLY A 129 -4.33 -3.44 -11.16
CA GLY A 129 -3.17 -3.90 -10.40
C GLY A 129 -2.86 -5.36 -10.68
N GLY A 130 -1.95 -5.94 -9.91
CA GLY A 130 -1.52 -7.32 -9.96
C GLY A 130 0.00 -7.49 -9.87
N PHE A 131 0.47 -8.71 -9.75
CA PHE A 131 1.89 -9.02 -9.51
C PHE A 131 2.83 -8.42 -10.55
N ALA A 132 2.47 -8.48 -11.83
CA ALA A 132 3.27 -7.91 -12.91
C ALA A 132 3.45 -6.37 -12.81
N TRP A 133 2.72 -5.68 -11.93
CA TRP A 133 2.89 -4.26 -11.63
C TRP A 133 3.95 -4.00 -10.56
N GLN A 134 4.18 -4.98 -9.68
CA GLN A 134 4.97 -4.82 -8.46
C GLN A 134 6.01 -5.94 -8.28
N GLU A 135 6.25 -6.80 -9.26
CA GLU A 135 7.24 -7.88 -9.15
C GLU A 135 8.63 -7.38 -8.72
N PRO A 136 9.21 -6.30 -9.32
CA PRO A 136 10.53 -5.82 -8.89
C PRO A 136 10.55 -5.37 -7.42
N GLN A 137 9.46 -4.77 -6.93
CA GLN A 137 9.30 -4.33 -5.54
C GLN A 137 9.26 -5.53 -4.59
N MET A 138 8.44 -6.54 -4.92
CA MET A 138 8.32 -7.74 -4.08
C MET A 138 9.63 -8.54 -4.03
N ARG A 139 10.35 -8.61 -5.14
CA ARG A 139 11.71 -9.17 -5.17
C ARG A 139 12.67 -8.38 -4.29
N ALA A 140 12.66 -7.05 -4.39
CA ALA A 140 13.52 -6.18 -3.59
C ALA A 140 13.24 -6.34 -2.09
N ILE A 141 11.98 -6.44 -1.68
CA ILE A 141 11.59 -6.69 -0.28
C ILE A 141 12.08 -8.06 0.18
N ALA A 142 11.81 -9.13 -0.59
CA ALA A 142 12.21 -10.48 -0.23
C ALA A 142 13.73 -10.62 -0.11
N GLU A 143 14.49 -10.10 -1.09
CA GLU A 143 15.95 -10.18 -1.15
C GLU A 143 16.62 -9.43 0.00
N ARG A 144 16.09 -8.27 0.38
CA ARG A 144 16.65 -7.41 1.45
C ARG A 144 16.27 -7.88 2.84
N SER A 145 15.04 -8.36 3.04
CA SER A 145 14.58 -8.89 4.33
C SER A 145 15.09 -10.30 4.62
N GLY A 146 15.38 -11.09 3.57
CA GLY A 146 15.60 -12.54 3.69
C GLY A 146 14.33 -13.30 4.07
N CYS A 147 13.14 -12.73 3.86
CA CYS A 147 11.85 -13.32 4.18
C CYS A 147 11.06 -13.65 2.91
N THR A 148 10.13 -14.58 3.02
CA THR A 148 9.19 -14.91 1.95
C THR A 148 8.14 -13.80 1.82
N VAL A 149 7.82 -13.42 0.58
CA VAL A 149 6.68 -12.53 0.26
C VAL A 149 5.63 -13.33 -0.48
N VAL A 150 4.40 -13.28 -0.02
CA VAL A 150 3.22 -13.89 -0.64
C VAL A 150 2.35 -12.77 -1.23
N TYR A 151 1.99 -12.91 -2.49
CA TYR A 151 1.26 -11.89 -3.23
C TYR A 151 0.07 -12.52 -3.95
N PRO A 152 -1.17 -12.35 -3.44
CA PRO A 152 -2.37 -12.86 -4.09
C PRO A 152 -2.83 -11.96 -5.25
N GLU A 153 -3.20 -12.55 -6.37
CA GLU A 153 -3.98 -11.93 -7.44
C GLU A 153 -5.47 -12.00 -7.06
N TYR A 154 -5.87 -11.20 -6.10
CA TYR A 154 -7.27 -11.16 -5.68
C TYR A 154 -8.18 -10.69 -6.84
N ARG A 155 -9.40 -11.19 -6.88
CA ARG A 155 -10.35 -10.90 -7.96
C ARG A 155 -10.73 -9.42 -7.99
N LEU A 156 -10.83 -8.85 -9.17
CA LEU A 156 -11.06 -7.42 -9.38
C LEU A 156 -12.51 -7.11 -9.71
N ALA A 157 -12.93 -5.93 -9.33
CA ALA A 157 -14.19 -5.33 -9.75
C ALA A 157 -14.08 -4.80 -11.21
N PRO A 158 -15.17 -4.72 -11.96
CA PRO A 158 -16.56 -5.00 -11.53
C PRO A 158 -16.94 -6.48 -11.55
N GLU A 159 -16.06 -7.38 -12.00
CA GLU A 159 -16.35 -8.83 -12.14
C GLU A 159 -16.56 -9.48 -10.78
N CYS A 160 -15.81 -9.03 -9.77
CA CYS A 160 -15.93 -9.47 -8.38
C CYS A 160 -16.01 -8.24 -7.46
N PRO A 161 -17.22 -7.77 -7.12
CA PRO A 161 -17.40 -6.61 -6.24
C PRO A 161 -17.16 -6.96 -4.77
N PHE A 162 -17.24 -5.93 -3.90
CA PHE A 162 -17.25 -6.12 -2.45
C PHE A 162 -18.35 -7.10 -2.01
N PRO A 163 -18.06 -8.03 -1.08
CA PRO A 163 -16.80 -8.25 -0.37
C PRO A 163 -15.90 -9.35 -1.01
N GLY A 164 -16.01 -9.64 -2.31
CA GLY A 164 -15.24 -10.71 -2.97
C GLY A 164 -13.72 -10.61 -2.75
N PRO A 165 -13.06 -9.49 -3.04
CA PRO A 165 -11.63 -9.28 -2.77
C PRO A 165 -11.24 -9.45 -1.29
N VAL A 166 -12.14 -9.08 -0.36
CA VAL A 166 -11.91 -9.30 1.09
C VAL A 166 -11.85 -10.80 1.41
N ARG A 167 -12.74 -11.60 0.78
CA ARG A 167 -12.72 -13.07 0.95
C ARG A 167 -11.45 -13.68 0.38
N ASP A 168 -10.98 -13.17 -0.77
CA ASP A 168 -9.73 -13.64 -1.37
C ASP A 168 -8.52 -13.33 -0.48
N ALA A 169 -8.47 -12.14 0.09
CA ALA A 169 -7.42 -11.72 1.01
C ALA A 169 -7.42 -12.58 2.29
N TRP A 170 -8.57 -12.75 2.91
CA TRP A 170 -8.73 -13.59 4.10
C TRP A 170 -8.40 -15.05 3.82
N GLY A 171 -8.90 -15.62 2.73
CA GLY A 171 -8.58 -16.98 2.33
C GLY A 171 -7.09 -17.20 2.07
N THR A 172 -6.40 -16.20 1.50
CA THR A 172 -4.93 -16.23 1.34
C THR A 172 -4.22 -16.27 2.68
N LEU A 173 -4.64 -15.47 3.67
CA LEU A 173 -4.06 -15.48 5.02
C LEU A 173 -4.19 -16.86 5.67
N LEU A 174 -5.38 -17.47 5.59
CA LEU A 174 -5.62 -18.82 6.13
C LEU A 174 -4.78 -19.87 5.40
N TRP A 175 -4.69 -19.77 4.07
CA TRP A 175 -3.85 -20.68 3.26
C TRP A 175 -2.37 -20.57 3.65
N VAL A 176 -1.84 -19.37 3.82
CA VAL A 176 -0.44 -19.15 4.24
C VAL A 176 -0.17 -19.83 5.59
N ARG A 177 -1.08 -19.68 6.54
CA ARG A 177 -0.96 -20.34 7.84
C ARG A 177 -1.00 -21.85 7.75
N GLU A 178 -1.94 -22.41 6.98
CA GLU A 178 -2.09 -23.85 6.81
C GLU A 178 -0.87 -24.50 6.13
N HIS A 179 -0.22 -23.76 5.21
CA HIS A 179 0.92 -24.24 4.44
C HIS A 179 2.27 -23.72 4.97
N ALA A 180 2.33 -23.27 6.22
CA ALA A 180 3.53 -22.66 6.81
C ALA A 180 4.78 -23.57 6.74
N GLU A 181 4.61 -24.88 6.96
CA GLU A 181 5.69 -25.87 6.85
C GLU A 181 6.21 -25.96 5.40
N GLU A 182 5.32 -26.04 4.42
CA GLU A 182 5.66 -26.07 2.99
C GLU A 182 6.31 -24.77 2.51
N LEU A 183 5.82 -23.65 3.03
CA LEU A 183 6.36 -22.32 2.76
C LEU A 183 7.65 -22.05 3.55
N GLU A 184 8.02 -22.91 4.50
CA GLU A 184 9.18 -22.80 5.39
C GLU A 184 9.20 -21.49 6.18
N ILE A 185 8.02 -21.00 6.58
CA ILE A 185 7.79 -19.76 7.34
C ILE A 185 7.40 -20.04 8.79
N ASP A 186 7.44 -19.01 9.61
CA ASP A 186 6.88 -19.02 10.96
C ASP A 186 5.41 -18.61 10.92
N PRO A 187 4.46 -19.52 11.21
CA PRO A 187 3.02 -19.21 11.19
C PRO A 187 2.59 -18.22 12.27
N GLU A 188 3.42 -18.02 13.31
CA GLU A 188 3.19 -17.06 14.40
C GLU A 188 3.75 -15.65 14.08
N ARG A 189 4.27 -15.43 12.85
CA ARG A 189 4.88 -14.17 12.43
C ARG A 189 4.43 -13.77 11.04
N ILE A 190 3.11 -13.64 10.88
CA ILE A 190 2.51 -13.15 9.65
C ILE A 190 2.42 -11.63 9.72
N VAL A 191 3.03 -10.97 8.75
CA VAL A 191 2.97 -9.52 8.55
C VAL A 191 2.09 -9.26 7.33
N LEU A 192 1.14 -8.35 7.44
CA LEU A 192 0.35 -7.89 6.31
C LEU A 192 0.90 -6.57 5.78
N SER A 193 0.79 -6.39 4.48
CA SER A 193 1.02 -5.10 3.84
C SER A 193 0.02 -4.90 2.71
N GLY A 194 -0.24 -3.64 2.41
CA GLY A 194 -1.05 -3.31 1.24
C GLY A 194 -0.91 -1.84 0.87
N ASP A 195 -0.92 -1.57 -0.43
CA ASP A 195 -0.89 -0.21 -0.92
C ASP A 195 -2.27 0.25 -1.39
N SER A 196 -2.68 1.49 -1.03
CA SER A 196 -3.95 2.08 -1.48
C SER A 196 -5.16 1.19 -1.15
N ALA A 197 -5.88 0.68 -2.15
CA ALA A 197 -6.98 -0.28 -1.96
C ALA A 197 -6.53 -1.58 -1.27
N GLY A 198 -5.28 -2.00 -1.47
CA GLY A 198 -4.71 -3.16 -0.79
C GLY A 198 -4.57 -2.96 0.71
N GLY A 199 -4.35 -1.73 1.18
CA GLY A 199 -4.39 -1.39 2.60
C GLY A 199 -5.78 -1.64 3.22
N SER A 200 -6.88 -1.36 2.49
CA SER A 200 -8.22 -1.75 2.96
C SER A 200 -8.36 -3.26 3.15
N LEU A 201 -7.73 -4.08 2.27
CA LEU A 201 -7.75 -5.54 2.42
C LEU A 201 -6.92 -6.01 3.61
N ALA A 202 -5.76 -5.38 3.85
CA ALA A 202 -4.95 -5.66 5.03
C ALA A 202 -5.73 -5.37 6.32
N ASN A 203 -6.39 -4.22 6.40
CA ASN A 203 -7.25 -3.84 7.53
C ASN A 203 -8.43 -4.80 7.71
N ALA A 204 -9.09 -5.19 6.62
CA ALA A 204 -10.17 -6.17 6.67
C ALA A 204 -9.69 -7.52 7.23
N CYS A 205 -8.51 -8.00 6.81
CA CYS A 205 -7.92 -9.23 7.33
C CYS A 205 -7.61 -9.12 8.83
N VAL A 206 -7.09 -7.97 9.31
CA VAL A 206 -6.86 -7.75 10.75
C VAL A 206 -8.18 -7.84 11.52
N MET A 207 -9.24 -7.17 11.05
CA MET A 207 -10.54 -7.19 11.74
C MET A 207 -11.18 -8.59 11.73
N LEU A 208 -11.06 -9.33 10.63
CA LEU A 208 -11.53 -10.72 10.57
C LEU A 208 -10.71 -11.64 11.49
N ASP A 209 -9.41 -11.38 11.65
CA ASP A 209 -8.55 -12.11 12.57
C ASP A 209 -8.91 -11.82 14.03
N ILE A 210 -9.23 -10.57 14.35
CA ILE A 210 -9.75 -10.16 15.67
C ILE A 210 -11.05 -10.90 15.99
N ASP A 211 -11.99 -10.94 15.06
CA ASP A 211 -13.27 -11.62 15.22
C ASP A 211 -13.08 -13.14 15.36
N ASN A 212 -12.25 -13.73 14.48
CA ASN A 212 -11.94 -15.16 14.49
C ASN A 212 -11.27 -15.63 15.79
N ALA A 213 -10.42 -14.79 16.39
CA ALA A 213 -9.75 -15.06 17.66
C ALA A 213 -10.70 -15.01 18.87
N ALA A 214 -11.92 -14.49 18.71
CA ALA A 214 -12.99 -14.46 19.71
C ALA A 214 -12.55 -13.95 21.10
N GLY A 215 -11.66 -12.96 21.14
CA GLY A 215 -11.11 -12.35 22.34
C GLY A 215 -9.84 -13.01 22.89
N ASP A 216 -9.39 -14.11 22.31
CA ASP A 216 -8.09 -14.73 22.64
C ASP A 216 -6.97 -14.16 21.78
N ARG A 217 -6.24 -13.19 22.29
CA ARG A 217 -5.12 -12.57 21.58
C ARG A 217 -4.02 -13.57 21.17
N SER A 218 -3.87 -14.68 21.87
CA SER A 218 -2.87 -15.70 21.55
C SER A 218 -3.26 -16.55 20.32
N ALA A 219 -4.52 -16.49 19.90
CA ALA A 219 -5.03 -17.18 18.72
C ALA A 219 -4.91 -16.33 17.43
N ARG A 220 -4.41 -15.10 17.53
CA ARG A 220 -4.28 -14.21 16.39
C ARG A 220 -3.18 -14.63 15.44
N LEU A 221 -3.44 -14.39 14.16
CA LEU A 221 -2.53 -14.72 13.06
C LEU A 221 -1.65 -13.54 12.69
N VAL A 222 -2.22 -12.32 12.75
CA VAL A 222 -1.56 -11.09 12.30
C VAL A 222 -0.93 -10.37 13.46
N HIS A 223 0.37 -10.15 13.41
CA HIS A 223 1.13 -9.52 14.48
C HIS A 223 1.66 -8.13 14.13
N HIS A 224 1.63 -7.78 12.84
CA HIS A 224 2.14 -6.51 12.35
C HIS A 224 1.50 -6.15 11.00
N VAL A 225 1.24 -4.87 10.77
CA VAL A 225 0.70 -4.36 9.50
C VAL A 225 1.55 -3.18 9.02
N PHE A 226 2.06 -3.28 7.79
CA PHE A 226 2.75 -2.19 7.12
C PHE A 226 1.90 -1.68 5.96
N GLU A 227 1.32 -0.51 6.11
CA GLU A 227 0.39 0.08 5.16
C GLU A 227 1.03 1.20 4.34
N VAL A 228 0.76 1.20 3.05
CA VAL A 228 1.35 2.13 2.10
C VAL A 228 0.24 3.00 1.52
N TYR A 229 0.18 4.27 1.91
CA TYR A 229 -0.90 5.22 1.57
C TYR A 229 -2.27 4.54 1.51
N PRO A 230 -2.71 3.86 2.58
CA PRO A 230 -3.86 2.97 2.57
C PRO A 230 -5.17 3.71 2.34
N SER A 231 -6.19 2.97 1.93
CA SER A 231 -7.55 3.51 1.87
C SER A 231 -8.31 3.15 3.13
N PHE A 232 -8.13 3.92 4.20
CA PHE A 232 -8.90 3.71 5.44
C PHE A 232 -10.38 4.07 5.34
N ASP A 233 -10.76 4.89 4.37
CA ASP A 233 -12.15 5.33 4.20
C ASP A 233 -12.53 5.47 2.73
N TRP A 234 -13.64 4.86 2.35
CA TRP A 234 -14.20 4.93 1.00
C TRP A 234 -15.40 5.87 0.88
N ARG A 235 -15.86 6.47 1.98
CA ARG A 235 -16.90 7.49 1.96
C ARG A 235 -16.43 8.72 1.17
N ALA A 236 -17.39 9.48 0.66
CA ALA A 236 -17.09 10.77 0.02
C ALA A 236 -16.52 11.76 1.05
N ALA A 237 -15.70 12.73 0.59
CA ALA A 237 -15.09 13.73 1.47
C ALA A 237 -16.11 14.50 2.32
N GLU A 238 -17.30 14.71 1.79
CA GLU A 238 -18.41 15.40 2.44
C GLU A 238 -19.06 14.61 3.58
N GLU A 239 -18.73 13.33 3.72
CA GLU A 239 -19.21 12.41 4.77
C GLU A 239 -18.13 12.12 5.83
N GLN A 240 -16.97 12.78 5.74
CA GLN A 240 -15.80 12.58 6.60
C GLN A 240 -15.69 13.73 7.62
N ASP A 241 -16.63 13.80 8.57
CA ASP A 241 -16.73 14.93 9.51
C ASP A 241 -15.56 15.03 10.49
N ASP A 242 -14.92 13.91 10.87
CA ASP A 242 -13.84 13.87 11.85
C ASP A 242 -12.50 14.38 11.32
N TYR A 243 -12.32 14.38 9.99
CA TYR A 243 -11.11 14.81 9.28
C TYR A 243 -11.48 15.52 7.97
N PRO A 244 -12.13 16.70 8.07
CA PRO A 244 -12.62 17.41 6.90
C PRO A 244 -11.47 17.78 5.96
N TRP A 245 -11.60 17.38 4.71
CA TRP A 245 -10.58 17.59 3.71
C TRP A 245 -10.61 19.01 3.14
N SER A 246 -9.41 19.63 3.02
CA SER A 246 -9.21 20.90 2.32
C SER A 246 -7.86 20.90 1.58
N LEU A 247 -7.77 21.64 0.47
CA LEU A 247 -6.49 21.89 -0.20
C LEU A 247 -5.52 22.71 0.65
N ASP A 248 -6.00 23.44 1.65
CA ASP A 248 -5.16 24.24 2.55
C ASP A 248 -4.38 23.38 3.55
N LEU A 249 -4.65 22.06 3.60
CA LEU A 249 -3.89 21.10 4.39
C LEU A 249 -2.59 20.64 3.71
N TYR A 250 -2.31 21.13 2.50
CA TYR A 250 -1.13 20.74 1.74
C TYR A 250 -0.22 21.95 1.54
N ASP A 251 0.92 21.92 2.21
CA ASP A 251 2.01 22.86 1.93
C ASP A 251 2.63 22.51 0.59
N MET A 252 2.64 23.46 -0.34
CA MET A 252 3.18 23.26 -1.69
C MET A 252 3.74 24.57 -2.25
N CYS A 253 4.76 24.47 -3.09
CA CYS A 253 5.28 25.60 -3.82
C CYS A 253 4.24 26.16 -4.79
N GLU A 254 3.97 27.48 -4.73
CA GLU A 254 2.93 28.12 -5.54
C GLU A 254 3.15 27.92 -7.05
N ASP A 255 4.41 27.95 -7.50
CA ASP A 255 4.77 27.73 -8.91
C ASP A 255 4.62 26.26 -9.36
N GLU A 256 4.36 25.32 -8.45
CA GLU A 256 4.09 23.90 -8.74
C GLU A 256 2.63 23.50 -8.51
N ARG A 257 1.81 24.42 -8.01
CA ARG A 257 0.41 24.18 -7.67
C ARG A 257 -0.41 23.58 -8.82
N GLU A 258 -0.20 24.04 -10.05
CA GLU A 258 -0.86 23.50 -11.24
C GLU A 258 -0.47 22.04 -11.56
N LEU A 259 0.67 21.58 -11.07
CA LEU A 259 1.13 20.20 -11.22
C LEU A 259 0.60 19.31 -10.08
N VAL A 260 0.57 19.83 -8.86
CA VAL A 260 0.23 19.09 -7.62
C VAL A 260 -1.28 18.90 -7.48
N VAL A 261 -2.05 20.01 -7.50
CA VAL A 261 -3.49 19.99 -7.20
C VAL A 261 -4.28 18.99 -8.06
N PRO A 262 -4.07 18.90 -9.39
CA PRO A 262 -4.81 17.91 -10.19
C PRO A 262 -4.55 16.46 -9.78
N ARG A 263 -3.41 16.17 -9.15
CA ARG A 263 -3.06 14.83 -8.71
C ARG A 263 -3.80 14.45 -7.44
N ILE A 264 -3.80 15.34 -6.45
CA ILE A 264 -4.60 15.19 -5.23
C ILE A 264 -6.08 15.00 -5.59
N LEU A 265 -6.62 15.90 -6.42
CA LEU A 265 -8.01 15.86 -6.86
C LEU A 265 -8.35 14.61 -7.70
N ASN A 266 -7.39 14.01 -8.39
CA ASN A 266 -7.63 12.77 -9.12
C ASN A 266 -7.96 11.62 -8.17
N ILE A 267 -7.26 11.50 -7.05
CA ILE A 267 -7.55 10.49 -6.03
C ILE A 267 -8.87 10.79 -5.33
N LYS A 268 -9.13 12.05 -4.96
CA LYS A 268 -10.44 12.47 -4.42
C LYS A 268 -11.59 12.04 -5.31
N ARG A 269 -11.50 12.25 -6.63
CA ARG A 269 -12.55 11.87 -7.59
C ARG A 269 -12.80 10.37 -7.65
N CYS A 270 -11.83 9.53 -7.32
CA CYS A 270 -12.01 8.09 -7.24
C CYS A 270 -12.97 7.69 -6.10
N ARG A 271 -13.21 8.59 -5.13
CA ARG A 271 -14.14 8.41 -3.99
C ARG A 271 -15.54 8.95 -4.28
N GLU A 272 -15.73 9.65 -5.39
CA GLU A 272 -17.05 10.16 -5.75
C GLU A 272 -17.95 8.99 -6.23
N HIS A 273 -19.19 8.96 -5.76
CA HIS A 273 -20.22 8.01 -6.20
C HIS A 273 -20.72 8.38 -7.60
N ARG A 274 -19.91 8.11 -8.60
CA ARG A 274 -20.20 8.40 -10.02
C ARG A 274 -19.96 7.16 -10.85
N LEU A 275 -20.78 7.00 -11.87
CA LEU A 275 -20.69 5.88 -12.82
C LEU A 275 -19.26 5.72 -13.35
N GLY A 276 -18.69 4.51 -13.17
CA GLY A 276 -17.37 4.12 -13.62
C GLY A 276 -16.21 4.56 -12.72
N THR A 277 -16.45 5.13 -11.54
CA THR A 277 -15.39 5.30 -10.53
C THR A 277 -15.07 3.98 -9.85
N PRO A 278 -13.90 3.85 -9.21
CA PRO A 278 -13.60 2.67 -8.38
C PRO A 278 -14.69 2.35 -7.34
N VAL A 279 -15.24 3.38 -6.68
CA VAL A 279 -16.34 3.22 -5.72
C VAL A 279 -17.56 2.59 -6.37
N ASP A 280 -18.01 3.12 -7.51
CA ASP A 280 -19.17 2.57 -8.24
C ASP A 280 -18.94 1.12 -8.69
N LEU A 281 -17.77 0.84 -9.25
CA LEU A 281 -17.42 -0.48 -9.78
C LEU A 281 -17.21 -1.54 -8.69
N TYR A 282 -16.64 -1.14 -7.54
CA TYR A 282 -16.31 -2.08 -6.46
C TYR A 282 -17.51 -2.34 -5.54
N PHE A 283 -18.20 -1.28 -5.11
CA PHE A 283 -19.29 -1.46 -4.15
C PHE A 283 -20.60 -1.93 -4.78
N GLN A 284 -20.92 -1.49 -6.00
CA GLN A 284 -22.15 -1.88 -6.72
C GLN A 284 -23.42 -1.75 -5.85
N GLY A 285 -23.48 -0.72 -5.01
CA GLY A 285 -24.58 -0.47 -4.08
C GLY A 285 -24.41 -1.06 -2.68
N ALA A 286 -23.30 -1.76 -2.41
CA ALA A 286 -22.94 -2.12 -1.03
C ALA A 286 -22.58 -0.88 -0.21
N ASP A 287 -22.67 -1.00 1.11
CA ASP A 287 -22.37 0.08 2.04
C ASP A 287 -20.86 0.40 2.04
N VAL A 288 -20.50 1.62 1.66
CA VAL A 288 -19.12 2.10 1.68
C VAL A 288 -18.59 2.31 3.10
N SER A 289 -19.47 2.42 4.09
CA SER A 289 -19.12 2.58 5.50
C SER A 289 -18.96 1.23 6.23
N ASP A 290 -19.14 0.10 5.54
CA ASP A 290 -18.83 -1.21 6.11
C ASP A 290 -17.37 -1.22 6.61
N PRO A 291 -17.10 -1.54 7.89
CA PRO A 291 -15.74 -1.53 8.45
C PRO A 291 -14.74 -2.39 7.68
N LEU A 292 -15.18 -3.50 7.06
CA LEU A 292 -14.33 -4.34 6.22
C LEU A 292 -13.89 -3.67 4.90
N ALA A 293 -14.52 -2.55 4.55
CA ALA A 293 -14.08 -1.71 3.45
C ALA A 293 -13.41 -0.44 3.96
N SER A 294 -14.00 0.20 4.97
CA SER A 294 -13.62 1.49 5.53
C SER A 294 -13.28 1.36 7.02
N ALA A 295 -12.04 0.98 7.33
CA ALA A 295 -11.60 0.78 8.71
C ALA A 295 -11.77 2.03 9.60
N ALA A 296 -11.82 3.23 9.00
CA ALA A 296 -12.14 4.46 9.72
C ALA A 296 -13.56 4.46 10.33
N CYS A 297 -14.46 3.61 9.82
CA CYS A 297 -15.82 3.43 10.34
C CYS A 297 -15.92 2.35 11.42
N ALA A 298 -14.82 1.65 11.74
CA ALA A 298 -14.82 0.65 12.79
C ALA A 298 -14.91 1.27 14.18
N ASP A 299 -15.52 0.53 15.11
CA ASP A 299 -15.59 0.91 16.52
C ASP A 299 -14.19 0.97 17.15
N ASP A 300 -13.98 1.93 18.07
CA ASP A 300 -12.71 2.08 18.81
C ASP A 300 -12.31 0.80 19.56
N SER A 301 -13.29 0.00 20.02
CA SER A 301 -13.03 -1.28 20.68
C SER A 301 -12.39 -2.32 19.75
N VAL A 302 -12.69 -2.28 18.45
CA VAL A 302 -12.06 -3.13 17.45
C VAL A 302 -10.69 -2.58 17.07
N LEU A 303 -10.59 -1.28 16.85
CA LEU A 303 -9.31 -0.63 16.49
C LEU A 303 -8.26 -0.76 17.60
N ALA A 304 -8.66 -0.72 18.88
CA ALA A 304 -7.76 -0.92 20.02
C ALA A 304 -7.13 -2.33 20.08
N GLU A 305 -7.69 -3.24 19.31
CA GLU A 305 -7.19 -4.62 19.19
C GLU A 305 -6.25 -4.84 18.02
N PHE A 306 -5.98 -3.81 17.21
CA PHE A 306 -5.02 -3.90 16.10
C PHE A 306 -3.62 -4.25 16.59
N PRO A 307 -2.82 -4.95 15.77
CA PRO A 307 -1.39 -5.18 16.06
C PRO A 307 -0.60 -3.88 15.91
N THR A 308 0.72 -3.95 15.95
CA THR A 308 1.57 -2.80 15.54
C THR A 308 1.24 -2.38 14.11
N VAL A 309 1.07 -1.08 13.88
CA VAL A 309 0.72 -0.49 12.59
C VAL A 309 1.81 0.48 12.14
N VAL A 310 2.32 0.32 10.94
CA VAL A 310 3.16 1.31 10.26
C VAL A 310 2.39 1.86 9.07
N VAL A 311 2.28 3.18 8.96
CA VAL A 311 1.56 3.85 7.85
C VAL A 311 2.52 4.75 7.09
N ALA A 312 2.82 4.41 5.84
CA ALA A 312 3.62 5.25 4.95
C ALA A 312 2.70 6.10 4.08
N VAL A 313 2.89 7.42 4.08
CA VAL A 313 2.05 8.38 3.35
C VAL A 313 2.85 9.17 2.32
N ALA A 314 2.18 9.65 1.27
CA ALA A 314 2.74 10.53 0.28
C ALA A 314 2.31 11.99 0.55
N ASP A 315 3.25 12.92 0.42
CA ASP A 315 3.05 14.34 0.73
C ASP A 315 1.84 14.95 -0.01
N TYR A 316 1.69 14.63 -1.31
CA TYR A 316 0.64 15.16 -2.18
C TYR A 316 -0.42 14.11 -2.52
N ASP A 317 -0.94 13.45 -1.48
CA ASP A 317 -1.98 12.45 -1.59
C ASP A 317 -3.27 12.89 -0.89
N TYR A 318 -4.42 12.68 -1.54
CA TYR A 318 -5.71 12.90 -0.93
C TYR A 318 -5.92 12.02 0.33
N LEU A 319 -5.40 10.78 0.31
CA LEU A 319 -5.58 9.83 1.42
C LEU A 319 -4.76 10.22 2.66
N ARG A 320 -3.70 11.02 2.51
CA ARG A 320 -2.84 11.44 3.63
C ARG A 320 -3.63 11.95 4.82
N ILE A 321 -4.70 12.68 4.60
CA ILE A 321 -5.48 13.32 5.68
C ILE A 321 -6.16 12.27 6.58
N VAL A 322 -6.78 11.26 5.98
CA VAL A 322 -7.37 10.15 6.76
C VAL A 322 -6.29 9.25 7.35
N ASP A 323 -5.18 9.04 6.67
CA ASP A 323 -4.07 8.20 7.13
C ASP A 323 -3.43 8.80 8.41
N GLU A 324 -3.15 10.11 8.40
CA GLU A 324 -2.67 10.83 9.58
C GLU A 324 -3.69 10.83 10.74
N TYR A 325 -4.98 10.99 10.44
CA TYR A 325 -6.04 10.89 11.44
C TYR A 325 -6.07 9.49 12.06
N MET A 326 -6.01 8.44 11.24
CA MET A 326 -6.05 7.06 11.73
C MET A 326 -4.79 6.71 12.56
N ALA A 327 -3.61 7.15 12.14
CA ALA A 327 -2.39 6.97 12.94
C ALA A 327 -2.56 7.58 14.35
N ARG A 328 -3.07 8.82 14.45
CA ARG A 328 -3.36 9.45 15.74
C ARG A 328 -4.49 8.74 16.50
N ARG A 329 -5.50 8.20 15.81
CA ARG A 329 -6.59 7.42 16.43
C ARG A 329 -6.05 6.13 17.03
N PHE A 330 -5.22 5.37 16.31
CA PHE A 330 -4.54 4.18 16.81
C PHE A 330 -3.70 4.50 18.07
N ALA A 331 -2.89 5.55 18.02
CA ALA A 331 -2.09 5.97 19.19
C ALA A 331 -2.95 6.27 20.43
N ARG A 332 -4.06 7.01 20.26
CA ARG A 332 -5.01 7.29 21.37
C ARG A 332 -5.64 6.03 21.95
N LEU A 333 -5.79 4.99 21.15
CA LEU A 333 -6.32 3.69 21.56
C LEU A 333 -5.25 2.76 22.16
N GLY A 334 -3.99 3.20 22.22
CA GLY A 334 -2.88 2.45 22.79
C GLY A 334 -2.26 1.43 21.81
N VAL A 335 -2.59 1.49 20.53
CA VAL A 335 -1.96 0.67 19.49
C VAL A 335 -0.59 1.27 19.17
N PRO A 336 0.49 0.47 19.15
CA PRO A 336 1.79 0.95 18.68
C PRO A 336 1.70 1.36 17.21
N VAL A 337 2.05 2.62 16.90
CA VAL A 337 1.92 3.16 15.54
C VAL A 337 3.11 4.01 15.15
N GLU A 338 3.56 3.86 13.91
CA GLU A 338 4.51 4.74 13.24
C GLU A 338 3.88 5.32 11.97
N LEU A 339 4.07 6.62 11.73
CA LEU A 339 3.71 7.32 10.51
C LEU A 339 4.99 7.70 9.76
N ILE A 340 5.11 7.27 8.50
CA ILE A 340 6.27 7.58 7.65
C ILE A 340 5.82 8.52 6.53
N GLU A 341 6.35 9.75 6.52
CA GLU A 341 5.99 10.78 5.56
C GLU A 341 7.02 10.89 4.44
N TYR A 342 6.67 10.50 3.22
CA TYR A 342 7.49 10.70 2.03
C TYR A 342 7.21 12.06 1.41
N LYS A 343 8.20 12.95 1.43
CA LYS A 343 8.05 14.32 0.94
C LYS A 343 8.18 14.43 -0.58
N GLY A 344 7.47 15.40 -1.15
CA GLY A 344 7.56 15.79 -2.56
C GLY A 344 7.00 14.79 -3.55
N ILE A 345 6.18 13.83 -3.11
CA ILE A 345 5.70 12.72 -3.94
C ILE A 345 4.17 12.61 -3.89
N ASP A 346 3.60 11.99 -4.93
CA ASP A 346 2.15 11.77 -5.09
C ASP A 346 1.75 10.31 -4.88
N HIS A 347 0.44 10.07 -4.78
CA HIS A 347 -0.17 8.74 -4.61
C HIS A 347 0.33 7.71 -5.63
N GLY A 348 0.47 6.45 -5.19
CA GLY A 348 0.86 5.32 -6.04
C GLY A 348 2.35 5.34 -6.40
N PHE A 349 3.20 5.89 -5.55
CA PHE A 349 4.63 5.95 -5.83
C PHE A 349 5.33 4.59 -5.73
N LEU A 350 4.80 3.62 -5.00
CA LEU A 350 5.31 2.25 -4.98
C LEU A 350 5.38 1.65 -6.39
N ASP A 351 4.38 1.91 -7.23
CA ASP A 351 4.32 1.44 -8.62
C ASP A 351 5.32 2.13 -9.57
N LYS A 352 6.10 3.09 -9.08
CA LYS A 352 7.03 3.89 -9.89
C LYS A 352 8.48 3.50 -9.65
N PHE A 353 8.72 2.24 -9.36
CA PHE A 353 10.01 1.67 -8.95
C PHE A 353 11.19 2.10 -9.83
N GLN A 354 11.00 2.15 -11.15
CA GLN A 354 12.08 2.55 -12.07
C GLN A 354 12.32 4.07 -12.14
N ASP A 355 11.37 4.88 -11.65
CA ASP A 355 11.38 6.33 -11.84
C ASP A 355 11.61 7.10 -10.54
N HIS A 356 11.22 6.53 -9.39
CA HIS A 356 11.21 7.21 -8.10
C HIS A 356 12.05 6.46 -7.06
N PRO A 357 13.12 7.08 -6.52
CA PRO A 357 13.96 6.46 -5.49
C PRO A 357 13.18 6.18 -4.20
N GLN A 358 12.13 6.95 -3.91
CA GLN A 358 11.24 6.71 -2.78
C GLN A 358 10.54 5.35 -2.86
N SER A 359 10.28 4.82 -4.06
CA SER A 359 9.71 3.49 -4.23
C SER A 359 10.68 2.39 -3.76
N LEU A 360 11.95 2.50 -4.14
CA LEU A 360 12.98 1.56 -3.68
C LEU A 360 13.28 1.73 -2.19
N GLU A 361 13.35 2.96 -1.71
CA GLU A 361 13.59 3.24 -0.30
C GLU A 361 12.46 2.68 0.57
N LEU A 362 11.20 2.85 0.14
CA LEU A 362 10.05 2.23 0.81
C LEU A 362 10.17 0.69 0.85
N CYS A 363 10.63 0.06 -0.24
CA CYS A 363 10.89 -1.38 -0.22
C CYS A 363 12.00 -1.76 0.78
N CYS A 364 13.03 -0.90 0.94
CA CYS A 364 14.07 -1.10 1.95
C CYS A 364 13.51 -0.95 3.37
N THR A 365 12.66 0.05 3.60
CA THR A 365 11.99 0.28 4.89
C THR A 365 11.08 -0.90 5.26
N ILE A 366 10.21 -1.37 4.35
CA ILE A 366 9.40 -2.58 4.56
C ILE A 366 10.27 -3.80 4.86
N ALA A 367 11.37 -3.95 4.13
CA ALA A 367 12.28 -5.08 4.33
C ALA A 367 12.98 -5.02 5.70
N ALA A 368 13.38 -3.84 6.16
CA ALA A 368 13.99 -3.63 7.47
C ALA A 368 12.99 -3.92 8.60
N ASP A 369 11.76 -3.44 8.47
CA ASP A 369 10.67 -3.69 9.41
C ASP A 369 10.35 -5.19 9.51
N LEU A 370 10.20 -5.88 8.37
CA LEU A 370 9.98 -7.32 8.30
C LEU A 370 11.16 -8.12 8.92
N ALA A 371 12.40 -7.67 8.70
CA ALA A 371 13.58 -8.29 9.31
C ALA A 371 13.63 -8.06 10.84
N ALA A 372 13.14 -6.91 11.34
CA ALA A 372 13.02 -6.64 12.76
C ALA A 372 11.99 -7.55 13.43
N CYS A 373 10.86 -7.84 12.77
CA CYS A 373 9.89 -8.85 13.22
C CYS A 373 10.51 -10.25 13.39
N ALA A 374 11.59 -10.55 12.67
CA ALA A 374 12.33 -11.81 12.81
C ALA A 374 13.22 -11.89 14.07
N GLN A 375 13.60 -10.76 14.68
CA GLN A 375 14.54 -10.67 15.79
C GLN A 375 13.85 -10.58 17.16
N ASN A 376 12.62 -10.12 17.20
CA ASN A 376 11.83 -10.01 18.43
C ASN A 376 11.30 -11.41 18.81
N GLN A 377 12.02 -12.07 19.71
CA GLN A 377 11.64 -13.35 20.35
C GLN A 377 10.93 -13.10 21.65
#